data_f195e671c4006e462b2eaee7cc6bf451
#
_entry.id   f195e671c4006e462b2eaee7cc6bf451
#
_cell.length_a   1.000
_cell.length_b   1.000
_cell.length_c   1.000
_cell.angle_alpha   90.00
_cell.angle_beta   90.00
_cell.angle_gamma   90.00
#
_symmetry.space_group_name_H-M   'P 1'
#
loop_
_entity.id
_entity.type
_entity.pdbx_description
1 polymer ?
#
loop_
_entity_poly.entity_id
_entity_poly.type
_entity_poly.pdbx_seq_one_letter_code
_entity_poly.pdbx_strand_id
1 'polypeptide(L)'
;MTEVVAAEALGAAVRRLLDELAELPPLALAVAKRVLNTAYDAPLHVGLEIEGLAYGMLRSTRDFREGVEAFGEKRKPKFEGR
;
A
#
# COMPACT_ATOMS: atom_id res chain seq x y z
N MET A 1 -5.88 12.30 10.66
CA MET A 1 -5.68 11.67 11.98
C MET A 1 -6.37 10.32 11.98
N THR A 2 -5.64 9.23 12.31
CA THR A 2 -6.15 7.85 12.21
C THR A 2 -6.66 7.36 13.56
N GLU A 3 -5.95 7.68 14.64
CA GLU A 3 -6.24 7.21 15.99
C GLU A 3 -5.73 8.21 17.01
N VAL A 4 -6.41 8.33 18.13
CA VAL A 4 -5.98 9.11 19.30
C VAL A 4 -5.77 8.16 20.46
N VAL A 5 -4.57 8.17 21.04
CA VAL A 5 -4.19 7.30 22.15
C VAL A 5 -3.53 8.11 23.25
N ALA A 6 -3.49 7.57 24.46
CA ALA A 6 -2.70 8.16 25.54
C ALA A 6 -1.21 8.17 25.17
N ALA A 7 -0.45 9.13 25.73
CA ALA A 7 0.97 9.31 25.39
C ALA A 7 1.78 8.02 25.63
N GLU A 8 1.49 7.28 26.68
CA GLU A 8 2.15 6.02 27.04
C GLU A 8 1.89 4.91 26.01
N ALA A 9 0.75 4.95 25.30
CA ALA A 9 0.34 3.96 24.32
C ALA A 9 0.77 4.31 22.89
N LEU A 10 1.36 5.47 22.65
CA LEU A 10 1.72 5.94 21.31
C LEU A 10 2.68 4.99 20.61
N GLY A 11 3.74 4.55 21.29
CA GLY A 11 4.74 3.64 20.73
C GLY A 11 4.14 2.31 20.27
N ALA A 12 3.24 1.74 21.06
CA ALA A 12 2.54 0.48 20.71
C ALA A 12 1.57 0.67 19.54
N ALA A 13 0.84 1.79 19.49
CA ALA A 13 -0.07 2.10 18.39
C ALA A 13 0.68 2.28 17.06
N VAL A 14 1.82 2.99 17.08
CA VAL A 14 2.68 3.16 15.89
C VAL A 14 3.23 1.82 15.41
N ARG A 15 3.71 0.98 16.33
CA ARG A 15 4.25 -0.34 15.97
C ARG A 15 3.20 -1.22 15.33
N ARG A 16 1.99 -1.26 15.87
CA ARG A 16 0.88 -2.02 15.28
C ARG A 16 0.61 -1.59 13.84
N LEU A 17 0.54 -0.28 13.58
CA LEU A 17 0.34 0.25 12.23
C LEU A 17 1.50 -0.10 11.29
N LEU A 18 2.74 -0.03 11.77
CA LEU A 18 3.91 -0.42 10.98
C LEU A 18 3.92 -1.91 10.65
N ASP A 19 3.53 -2.76 11.59
CA ASP A 19 3.43 -4.20 11.36
C ASP A 19 2.37 -4.53 10.30
N GLU A 20 1.21 -3.86 10.33
CA GLU A 20 0.18 -3.99 9.30
C GLU A 20 0.69 -3.55 7.91
N LEU A 21 1.39 -2.42 7.83
CA LEU A 21 1.99 -1.93 6.57
C LEU A 21 3.09 -2.85 6.06
N ALA A 22 3.88 -3.46 6.95
CA ALA A 22 4.95 -4.37 6.58
C ALA A 22 4.46 -5.68 5.92
N GLU A 23 3.19 -6.02 6.11
CA GLU A 23 2.56 -7.18 5.45
C GLU A 23 2.09 -6.89 4.02
N LEU A 24 2.10 -5.63 3.60
CA LEU A 24 1.65 -5.22 2.26
C LEU A 24 2.81 -5.27 1.24
N PRO A 25 2.50 -5.38 -0.07
CA PRO A 25 3.54 -5.45 -1.09
C PRO A 25 4.33 -4.12 -1.16
N PRO A 26 5.66 -4.16 -0.97
CA PRO A 26 6.47 -2.95 -0.81
C PRO A 26 6.43 -1.99 -2.01
N LEU A 27 6.39 -2.53 -3.24
CA LEU A 27 6.25 -1.70 -4.44
C LEU A 27 4.92 -0.97 -4.49
N ALA A 28 3.83 -1.65 -4.13
CA ALA A 28 2.51 -1.03 -4.09
C ALA A 28 2.44 0.07 -3.03
N LEU A 29 3.05 -0.12 -1.85
CA LEU A 29 3.15 0.92 -0.83
C LEU A 29 3.91 2.15 -1.31
N ALA A 30 5.06 1.94 -1.95
CA ALA A 30 5.88 3.05 -2.47
C ALA A 30 5.13 3.85 -3.55
N VAL A 31 4.43 3.17 -4.45
CA VAL A 31 3.63 3.79 -5.51
C VAL A 31 2.41 4.50 -4.91
N ALA A 32 1.68 3.86 -4.02
CA ALA A 32 0.50 4.44 -3.37
C ALA A 32 0.85 5.74 -2.63
N LYS A 33 1.97 5.77 -1.92
CA LYS A 33 2.45 6.98 -1.24
C LYS A 33 2.67 8.13 -2.21
N ARG A 34 3.26 7.87 -3.38
CA ARG A 34 3.49 8.88 -4.42
C ARG A 34 2.18 9.38 -5.01
N VAL A 35 1.27 8.48 -5.35
CA VAL A 35 -0.04 8.82 -5.91
C VAL A 35 -0.83 9.67 -4.91
N LEU A 36 -0.88 9.28 -3.64
CA LEU A 36 -1.56 10.03 -2.59
C LEU A 36 -0.97 11.44 -2.40
N ASN A 37 0.36 11.58 -2.40
CA ASN A 37 1.00 12.89 -2.30
C ASN A 37 0.65 13.78 -3.51
N THR A 38 0.61 13.23 -4.71
CA THR A 38 0.23 13.97 -5.93
C THR A 38 -1.24 14.40 -5.90
N ALA A 39 -2.11 13.60 -5.30
CA ALA A 39 -3.55 13.86 -5.24
C ALA A 39 -3.91 15.17 -4.51
N TYR A 40 -3.05 15.68 -3.63
CA TYR A 40 -3.25 16.97 -2.96
C TYR A 40 -2.92 18.18 -3.85
N ASP A 41 -2.04 18.02 -4.82
CA ASP A 41 -1.49 19.12 -5.62
C ASP A 41 -2.00 19.12 -7.06
N ALA A 42 -2.70 18.09 -7.49
CA ALA A 42 -3.17 17.92 -8.85
C ALA A 42 -4.70 17.91 -8.96
N PRO A 43 -5.27 18.36 -10.10
CA PRO A 43 -6.69 18.15 -10.39
C PRO A 43 -7.06 16.65 -10.34
N LEU A 44 -8.31 16.35 -9.95
CA LEU A 44 -8.78 14.98 -9.79
C LEU A 44 -8.51 14.09 -11.01
N HIS A 45 -8.77 14.58 -12.22
CA HIS A 45 -8.59 13.79 -13.44
C HIS A 45 -7.12 13.37 -13.65
N VAL A 46 -6.16 14.23 -13.27
CA VAL A 46 -4.72 13.91 -13.33
C VAL A 46 -4.38 12.84 -12.30
N GLY A 47 -4.91 12.95 -11.09
CA GLY A 47 -4.74 11.93 -10.04
C GLY A 47 -5.24 10.55 -10.48
N LEU A 48 -6.43 10.50 -11.10
CA LEU A 48 -7.03 9.26 -11.61
C LEU A 48 -6.21 8.66 -12.76
N GLU A 49 -5.67 9.48 -13.65
CA GLU A 49 -4.80 9.01 -14.73
C GLU A 49 -3.51 8.38 -14.18
N ILE A 50 -2.86 9.06 -13.22
CA ILE A 50 -1.65 8.55 -12.57
C ILE A 50 -1.94 7.24 -11.83
N GLU A 51 -3.06 7.14 -11.13
CA GLU A 51 -3.49 5.91 -10.46
C GLU A 51 -3.66 4.76 -11.46
N GLY A 52 -4.30 5.01 -12.60
CA GLY A 52 -4.47 4.00 -13.65
C GLY A 52 -3.15 3.49 -14.23
N LEU A 53 -2.21 4.40 -14.50
CA LEU A 53 -0.86 4.05 -14.96
C LEU A 53 -0.09 3.26 -13.91
N ALA A 54 -0.16 3.70 -12.65
CA ALA A 54 0.46 3.02 -11.52
C ALA A 54 -0.07 1.60 -11.33
N TYR A 55 -1.38 1.41 -11.42
CA TYR A 55 -2.02 0.09 -11.38
C TYR A 55 -1.54 -0.80 -12.53
N GLY A 56 -1.51 -0.26 -13.75
CA GLY A 56 -0.99 -0.99 -14.92
C GLY A 56 0.44 -1.49 -14.72
N MET A 57 1.30 -0.63 -14.15
CA MET A 57 2.68 -0.99 -13.82
C MET A 57 2.76 -2.08 -12.76
N LEU A 58 2.00 -1.95 -11.67
CA LEU A 58 2.00 -2.92 -10.57
C LEU A 58 1.51 -4.30 -11.01
N ARG A 59 0.59 -4.39 -11.97
CA ARG A 59 0.13 -5.67 -12.54
C ARG A 59 1.23 -6.51 -13.19
N SER A 60 2.30 -5.90 -13.62
CA SER A 60 3.45 -6.61 -14.21
C SER A 60 4.40 -7.22 -13.17
N THR A 61 4.22 -6.88 -11.89
CA THR A 61 5.11 -7.33 -10.81
C THR A 61 4.85 -8.77 -10.37
N ARG A 62 5.84 -9.38 -9.75
CA ARG A 62 5.70 -10.70 -9.12
C ARG A 62 4.77 -10.64 -7.92
N ASP A 63 4.86 -9.58 -7.13
CA ASP A 63 4.01 -9.40 -5.95
C ASP A 63 2.52 -9.31 -6.31
N PHE A 64 2.18 -8.73 -7.47
CA PHE A 64 0.79 -8.74 -7.95
C PHE A 64 0.30 -10.18 -8.22
N ARG A 65 1.11 -10.99 -8.91
CA ARG A 65 0.78 -12.39 -9.19
C ARG A 65 0.66 -13.19 -7.90
N GLU A 66 1.62 -13.04 -7.00
CA GLU A 66 1.58 -13.68 -5.67
C GLU A 66 0.29 -13.31 -4.91
N GLY A 67 -0.10 -12.04 -4.92
CA GLY A 67 -1.34 -11.60 -4.27
C GLY A 67 -2.58 -12.26 -4.83
N VAL A 68 -2.69 -12.37 -6.16
CA VAL A 68 -3.81 -13.02 -6.85
C VAL A 68 -3.85 -14.52 -6.54
N GLU A 69 -2.71 -15.19 -6.62
CA GLU A 69 -2.59 -16.63 -6.33
C GLU A 69 -2.93 -16.94 -4.88
N ALA A 70 -2.34 -16.19 -3.95
CA ALA A 70 -2.60 -16.35 -2.52
C ALA A 70 -4.08 -16.15 -2.16
N PHE A 71 -4.73 -15.17 -2.81
CA PHE A 71 -6.16 -14.93 -2.63
C PHE A 71 -6.99 -16.13 -3.12
N GLY A 72 -6.68 -16.65 -4.30
CA GLY A 72 -7.35 -17.83 -4.87
C GLY A 72 -7.18 -19.08 -4.00
N GLU A 73 -5.99 -19.27 -3.44
CA GLU A 73 -5.63 -20.40 -2.58
C GLU A 73 -6.02 -20.21 -1.10
N LYS A 74 -6.56 -19.04 -0.74
CA LYS A 74 -6.92 -18.67 0.65
C LYS A 74 -5.76 -18.79 1.63
N ARG A 75 -4.56 -18.43 1.20
CA ARG A 75 -3.34 -18.39 2.01
C ARG A 75 -2.83 -16.97 2.17
N LYS A 76 -1.95 -16.76 3.14
CA LYS A 76 -1.24 -15.49 3.31
C LYS A 76 -0.22 -15.32 2.18
N PRO A 77 -0.19 -14.15 1.50
CA PRO A 77 0.81 -13.87 0.46
C PRO A 77 2.20 -13.66 1.04
N LYS A 78 3.23 -13.90 0.22
CA LYS A 78 4.63 -13.63 0.55
C LYS A 78 5.19 -12.64 -0.46
N PHE A 79 5.14 -11.37 -0.12
CA PHE A 79 5.63 -10.31 -0.98
C PHE A 79 7.15 -10.14 -0.88
N GLU A 80 7.80 -9.92 -2.01
CA GLU A 80 9.26 -9.81 -2.12
C GLU A 80 9.73 -8.42 -2.59
N GLY A 81 8.81 -7.51 -2.89
CA GLY A 81 9.12 -6.17 -3.38
C GLY A 81 9.53 -6.13 -4.86
N ARG A 82 9.02 -7.02 -5.68
CA ARG A 82 9.34 -7.13 -7.10
C ARG A 82 8.23 -7.74 -7.96
#